data_d1b811272cfd1955dd29b9091edbc047
#
_entry.id   d1b811272cfd1955dd29b9091edbc047
#
_cell.length_a   1.000
_cell.length_b   1.000
_cell.length_c   1.000
_cell.angle_alpha   90.00
_cell.angle_beta   90.00
_cell.angle_gamma   90.00
#
_symmetry.space_group_name_H-M   'P 1'
#
loop_
_entity.id
_entity.type
_entity.pdbx_description
1 polymer ?
#
loop_
_entity_poly.entity_id
_entity_poly.type
_entity_poly.pdbx_seq_one_letter_code
_entity_poly.pdbx_strand_id
1 'polypeptide(L)'
;VAGIALTVGVVILAIVCVGKVNLIQNEKDIIGTWKDVNTEEVFTFQENGELIVSKDMPDSGLSCGNASYGFSYSDIICVTQGDSSVEFEIEVDQNELKIFFMGQEYLELEK
;
A
#
# COMPACT_ATOMS: atom_id res chain seq x y z
N VAL A 1 -23.53 20.97 -26.59
CA VAL A 1 -23.95 19.83 -26.96
C VAL A 1 -22.97 18.72 -26.92
N ALA A 2 -22.12 18.65 -27.89
CA ALA A 2 -20.98 17.75 -27.73
C ALA A 2 -20.31 18.01 -26.38
N GLY A 3 -20.34 19.23 -25.89
CA GLY A 3 -19.79 19.59 -24.61
C GLY A 3 -20.51 18.92 -23.42
N ILE A 4 -21.84 18.83 -23.46
CA ILE A 4 -22.59 18.19 -22.38
C ILE A 4 -22.35 16.68 -22.38
N ALA A 5 -22.42 16.05 -23.53
CA ALA A 5 -22.17 14.62 -23.66
C ALA A 5 -20.73 14.28 -23.25
N LEU A 6 -19.78 15.10 -23.69
CA LEU A 6 -18.38 14.95 -23.30
C LEU A 6 -18.21 15.14 -21.80
N THR A 7 -18.93 16.11 -21.20
CA THR A 7 -18.83 16.36 -19.78
C THR A 7 -19.26 15.13 -18.97
N VAL A 8 -20.38 14.50 -19.34
CA VAL A 8 -20.82 13.27 -18.67
C VAL A 8 -19.84 12.13 -18.89
N GLY A 9 -19.37 11.96 -20.12
CA GLY A 9 -18.38 10.93 -20.43
C GLY A 9 -17.06 11.17 -19.71
N VAL A 10 -16.62 12.41 -19.65
CA VAL A 10 -15.38 12.78 -18.95
C VAL A 10 -15.50 12.52 -17.46
N VAL A 11 -16.65 12.81 -16.84
CA VAL A 11 -16.85 12.54 -15.42
C VAL A 11 -16.73 11.04 -15.13
N ILE A 12 -17.35 10.18 -15.96
CA ILE A 12 -17.25 8.73 -15.79
C ILE A 12 -15.80 8.26 -15.97
N LEU A 13 -15.14 8.74 -17.01
CA LEU A 13 -13.75 8.41 -17.28
C LEU A 13 -12.84 8.93 -16.18
N ALA A 14 -13.12 10.12 -15.65
CA ALA A 14 -12.33 10.70 -14.56
C ALA A 14 -12.39 9.83 -13.30
N ILE A 15 -13.55 9.29 -12.95
CA ILE A 15 -13.68 8.39 -11.79
C ILE A 15 -12.81 7.15 -11.98
N VAL A 16 -12.82 6.54 -13.16
CA VAL A 16 -11.99 5.37 -13.46
C VAL A 16 -10.52 5.75 -13.48
N CYS A 17 -10.18 6.88 -14.09
CA CYS A 17 -8.80 7.34 -14.16
C CYS A 17 -8.23 7.72 -12.78
N VAL A 18 -9.03 8.32 -11.92
CA VAL A 18 -8.60 8.65 -10.55
C VAL A 18 -8.25 7.38 -9.79
N GLY A 19 -9.04 6.32 -9.90
CA GLY A 19 -8.72 5.04 -9.28
C GLY A 19 -7.40 4.48 -9.77
N LYS A 20 -7.14 4.51 -11.08
CA LYS A 20 -5.86 4.06 -11.65
C LYS A 20 -4.70 4.95 -11.24
N VAL A 21 -4.89 6.26 -11.22
CA VAL A 21 -3.85 7.20 -10.82
C VAL A 21 -3.47 6.98 -9.37
N ASN A 22 -4.44 6.79 -8.47
CA ASN A 22 -4.17 6.51 -7.08
C ASN A 22 -3.41 5.19 -6.89
N LEU A 23 -3.78 4.16 -7.64
CA LEU A 23 -3.06 2.88 -7.59
C LEU A 23 -1.61 3.05 -8.06
N ILE A 24 -1.39 3.68 -9.21
CA ILE A 24 -0.05 3.91 -9.75
C ILE A 24 0.78 4.75 -8.78
N GLN A 25 0.19 5.80 -8.22
CA GLN A 25 0.89 6.66 -7.27
C GLN A 25 1.24 5.90 -5.99
N ASN A 26 0.31 5.12 -5.46
CA ASN A 26 0.56 4.34 -4.26
C ASN A 26 1.60 3.25 -4.50
N GLU A 27 1.59 2.60 -5.66
CA GLU A 27 2.61 1.64 -6.03
C GLU A 27 4.01 2.25 -6.08
N LYS A 28 4.12 3.50 -6.52
CA LYS A 28 5.39 4.22 -6.53
C LYS A 28 5.79 4.70 -5.15
N ASP A 29 4.86 5.29 -4.43
CA ASP A 29 5.14 5.93 -3.14
C ASP A 29 5.50 4.90 -2.07
N ILE A 30 4.99 3.67 -2.19
CA ILE A 30 5.26 2.63 -1.20
C ILE A 30 6.68 2.08 -1.31
N ILE A 31 7.33 2.23 -2.47
CA ILE A 31 8.68 1.70 -2.69
C ILE A 31 9.66 2.38 -1.76
N GLY A 32 10.46 1.60 -1.06
CA GLY A 32 11.50 2.09 -0.16
C GLY A 32 11.45 1.43 1.21
N THR A 33 12.31 1.91 2.08
CA THR A 33 12.41 1.42 3.46
C THR A 33 11.63 2.33 4.40
N TRP A 34 10.73 1.72 5.16
CA TRP A 34 9.84 2.40 6.08
C TRP A 34 10.23 2.09 7.52
N LYS A 35 10.31 3.14 8.34
CA LYS A 35 10.77 3.08 9.72
C LYS A 35 9.66 3.50 10.67
N ASP A 36 9.67 2.93 11.85
CA ASP A 36 8.74 3.31 12.92
C ASP A 36 9.18 4.59 13.64
N VAL A 37 8.44 4.99 14.67
CA VAL A 37 8.74 6.21 15.44
C VAL A 37 10.09 6.15 16.17
N ASN A 38 10.62 4.95 16.38
CA ASN A 38 11.93 4.74 17.01
C ASN A 38 13.05 4.62 15.97
N THR A 39 12.77 4.93 14.71
CA THR A 39 13.68 4.81 13.57
C THR A 39 14.12 3.38 13.25
N GLU A 40 13.40 2.38 13.76
CA GLU A 40 13.64 0.99 13.42
C GLU A 40 12.97 0.64 12.10
N GLU A 41 13.70 -0.04 11.22
CA GLU A 41 13.15 -0.50 9.95
C GLU A 41 12.06 -1.54 10.19
N VAL A 42 10.94 -1.39 9.52
CA VAL A 42 9.81 -2.33 9.60
C VAL A 42 9.62 -3.03 8.27
N PHE A 43 9.47 -2.28 7.19
CA PHE A 43 9.25 -2.82 5.86
C PHE A 43 10.19 -2.18 4.84
N THR A 44 10.63 -2.99 3.89
CA THR A 44 11.25 -2.50 2.66
C THR A 44 10.49 -3.07 1.48
N PHE A 45 9.77 -2.20 0.78
CA PHE A 45 9.01 -2.56 -0.43
C PHE A 45 9.88 -2.34 -1.66
N GLN A 46 10.03 -3.38 -2.47
CA GLN A 46 10.83 -3.32 -3.69
C GLN A 46 9.91 -3.29 -4.92
N GLU A 47 10.40 -2.72 -6.02
CA GLU A 47 9.62 -2.58 -7.25
C GLU A 47 9.16 -3.91 -7.83
N ASN A 48 9.93 -4.96 -7.60
CA ASN A 48 9.64 -6.29 -8.17
C ASN A 48 8.57 -7.08 -7.40
N GLY A 49 7.91 -6.47 -6.42
CA GLY A 49 6.90 -7.14 -5.61
C GLY A 49 7.46 -7.87 -4.41
N GLU A 50 8.74 -7.75 -4.15
CA GLU A 50 9.34 -8.30 -2.94
C GLU A 50 9.20 -7.33 -1.77
N LEU A 51 9.00 -7.90 -0.60
CA LEU A 51 8.91 -7.17 0.65
C LEU A 51 9.88 -7.79 1.64
N ILE A 52 10.67 -6.94 2.28
CA ILE A 52 11.51 -7.38 3.39
C ILE A 52 10.83 -6.92 4.67
N VAL A 53 10.52 -7.89 5.52
CA VAL A 53 9.97 -7.65 6.85
C VAL A 53 11.13 -7.64 7.82
N SER A 54 11.37 -6.51 8.47
CA SER A 54 12.57 -6.30 9.27
C SER A 54 12.38 -6.62 10.74
N LYS A 55 11.15 -6.91 11.17
CA LYS A 55 10.88 -7.34 12.53
C LYS A 55 9.64 -8.24 12.59
N ASP A 56 9.57 -9.06 13.62
CA ASP A 56 8.43 -9.94 13.83
C ASP A 56 7.18 -9.14 14.18
N MET A 57 6.07 -9.51 13.55
CA MET A 57 4.76 -8.89 13.80
C MET A 57 3.73 -9.99 14.03
N PRO A 58 3.72 -10.58 15.20
CA PRO A 58 2.86 -11.74 15.48
C PRO A 58 1.37 -11.46 15.34
N ASP A 59 0.93 -10.24 15.60
CA ASP A 59 -0.49 -9.87 15.47
C ASP A 59 -1.02 -10.03 14.05
N SER A 60 -0.18 -9.79 13.06
CA SER A 60 -0.53 -9.95 11.64
C SER A 60 -0.04 -11.28 11.05
N GLY A 61 0.70 -12.06 11.80
CA GLY A 61 1.25 -13.31 11.34
C GLY A 61 2.53 -13.20 10.53
N LEU A 62 3.10 -12.01 10.44
CA LEU A 62 4.34 -11.79 9.71
C LEU A 62 5.55 -11.99 10.62
N SER A 63 6.60 -12.55 10.04
CA SER A 63 7.88 -12.76 10.71
C SER A 63 8.99 -12.04 9.96
N CYS A 64 10.06 -11.73 10.66
CA CYS A 64 11.26 -11.17 10.04
C CYS A 64 11.72 -12.06 8.89
N GLY A 65 11.93 -11.47 7.73
CA GLY A 65 12.36 -12.21 6.54
C GLY A 65 11.71 -11.71 5.27
N ASN A 66 11.87 -12.49 4.22
CA ASN A 66 11.34 -12.14 2.90
C ASN A 66 9.87 -12.49 2.78
N ALA A 67 9.16 -11.63 2.08
CA ALA A 67 7.76 -11.81 1.74
C ALA A 67 7.52 -11.26 0.33
N SER A 68 6.31 -11.36 -0.15
CA SER A 68 5.88 -10.70 -1.38
C SER A 68 4.66 -9.84 -1.08
N TYR A 69 4.42 -8.84 -1.92
CA TYR A 69 3.26 -7.99 -1.79
C TYR A 69 2.67 -7.65 -3.15
N GLY A 70 1.41 -7.30 -3.13
CA GLY A 70 0.73 -6.79 -4.29
C GLY A 70 -0.48 -5.97 -3.85
N PHE A 71 -0.93 -5.10 -4.73
CA PHE A 71 -2.11 -4.29 -4.48
C PHE A 71 -3.36 -5.05 -4.93
N SER A 72 -4.31 -5.23 -4.02
CA SER A 72 -5.65 -5.75 -4.36
C SER A 72 -6.54 -4.61 -4.84
N TYR A 73 -6.41 -3.44 -4.22
CA TYR A 73 -7.05 -2.19 -4.57
C TYR A 73 -6.05 -1.06 -4.42
N SER A 74 -6.43 0.15 -4.76
CA SER A 74 -5.52 1.31 -4.66
C SER A 74 -4.99 1.53 -3.24
N ASP A 75 -5.75 1.15 -2.22
CA ASP A 75 -5.43 1.35 -0.81
C ASP A 75 -5.36 0.05 0.00
N ILE A 76 -5.34 -1.10 -0.66
CA ILE A 76 -5.24 -2.39 0.02
C ILE A 76 -4.08 -3.19 -0.58
N ILE A 77 -3.15 -3.58 0.27
CA ILE A 77 -2.07 -4.48 -0.11
C ILE A 77 -2.28 -5.85 0.52
N CYS A 78 -1.92 -6.87 -0.25
CA CYS A 78 -1.88 -8.25 0.23
C CYS A 78 -0.42 -8.65 0.38
N VAL A 79 -0.05 -9.06 1.58
CA VAL A 79 1.31 -9.53 1.87
C VAL A 79 1.27 -11.02 2.07
N THR A 80 2.13 -11.72 1.34
CA THR A 80 2.23 -13.18 1.41
C THR A 80 3.62 -13.56 1.90
N GLN A 81 3.65 -14.38 2.92
CA GLN A 81 4.89 -14.90 3.48
C GLN A 81 4.72 -16.39 3.76
N GLY A 82 5.42 -17.22 3.01
CA GLY A 82 5.24 -18.67 3.08
C GLY A 82 3.81 -19.05 2.70
N ASP A 83 3.12 -19.75 3.59
CA ASP A 83 1.74 -20.17 3.39
C ASP A 83 0.72 -19.17 3.96
N SER A 84 1.20 -18.06 4.51
CA SER A 84 0.33 -17.06 5.15
C SER A 84 0.14 -15.85 4.26
N SER A 85 -1.07 -15.31 4.26
CA SER A 85 -1.38 -14.06 3.57
C SER A 85 -2.16 -13.16 4.50
N VAL A 86 -1.87 -11.87 4.42
CA VAL A 86 -2.57 -10.85 5.22
C VAL A 86 -2.83 -9.64 4.34
N GLU A 87 -3.99 -9.02 4.52
CA GLU A 87 -4.34 -7.79 3.83
C GLU A 87 -4.25 -6.61 4.81
N PHE A 88 -3.67 -5.53 4.31
CA PHE A 88 -3.62 -4.26 5.04
C PHE A 88 -4.24 -3.16 4.20
N GLU A 89 -5.03 -2.33 4.83
CA GLU A 89 -5.43 -1.06 4.25
C GLU A 89 -4.31 -0.05 4.52
N ILE A 90 -4.00 0.78 3.54
CA ILE A 90 -2.88 1.72 3.64
C ILE A 90 -3.32 3.14 3.29
N GLU A 91 -2.66 4.10 3.90
CA GLU A 91 -2.63 5.48 3.47
C GLU A 91 -1.16 5.84 3.28
N VAL A 92 -0.75 6.04 2.05
CA VAL A 92 0.63 6.35 1.71
C VAL A 92 0.74 7.72 1.08
N ASP A 93 1.72 8.46 1.54
CA ASP A 93 2.19 9.72 0.99
C ASP A 93 3.67 9.52 0.68
N GLN A 94 4.33 10.51 0.13
CA GLN A 94 5.73 10.40 -0.27
C GLN A 94 6.65 9.93 0.86
N ASN A 95 6.41 10.41 2.08
CA ASN A 95 7.29 10.14 3.22
C ASN A 95 6.58 9.51 4.41
N GLU A 96 5.27 9.30 4.33
CA GLU A 96 4.48 8.74 5.43
C GLU A 96 3.67 7.56 4.94
N LEU A 97 3.58 6.54 5.77
CA LEU A 97 2.77 5.36 5.51
C LEU A 97 2.03 4.98 6.78
N LYS A 98 0.70 4.96 6.69
CA LYS A 98 -0.14 4.40 7.74
C LYS A 98 -0.68 3.07 7.28
N ILE A 99 -0.59 2.09 8.15
CA ILE A 99 -1.08 0.74 7.89
C ILE A 99 -2.19 0.45 8.87
N PHE A 100 -3.33 0.03 8.34
CA PHE A 100 -4.50 -0.37 9.12
C PHE A 100 -4.68 -1.87 9.01
N PHE A 101 -4.94 -2.49 10.13
CA PHE A 101 -5.18 -3.92 10.20
C PHE A 101 -6.47 -4.16 10.97
N MET A 102 -7.39 -4.91 10.36
CA MET A 102 -8.70 -5.21 10.95
C MET A 102 -9.47 -3.94 11.37
N GLY A 103 -9.40 -2.90 10.53
CA GLY A 103 -10.12 -1.65 10.75
C GLY A 103 -9.51 -0.69 11.75
N GLN A 104 -8.34 -1.00 12.27
CA GLN A 104 -7.64 -0.14 13.23
C GLN A 104 -6.26 0.23 12.75
N GLU A 105 -5.80 1.42 13.11
CA GLU A 105 -4.43 1.84 12.83
C GLU A 105 -3.46 0.90 13.52
N TYR A 106 -2.58 0.30 12.76
CA TYR A 106 -1.64 -0.70 13.24
C TYR A 106 -0.22 -0.17 13.28
N LEU A 107 0.20 0.51 12.23
CA LEU A 107 1.54 1.08 12.13
C LEU A 107 1.48 2.48 11.53
N GLU A 108 2.35 3.34 12.00
CA GLU A 108 2.63 4.64 11.40
C GLU A 108 4.13 4.69 11.11
N LEU A 109 4.46 4.81 9.83
CA LEU A 109 5.83 4.66 9.36
C LEU A 109 6.28 5.89 8.56
N GLU A 110 7.59 6.10 8.53
CA GLU A 110 8.23 7.15 7.76
C GLU A 110 9.40 6.57 6.96
N LYS A 111 9.70 7.21 5.83
CA LYS A 111 10.90 6.86 5.06
C LYS A 111 12.16 7.41 5.67
#